data_7b50e3f1da1ae718f6c9ad3ee9b1ee74
#
_entry.id   7b50e3f1da1ae718f6c9ad3ee9b1ee74
#
_cell.length_a   1.000
_cell.length_b   1.000
_cell.length_c   1.000
_cell.angle_alpha   90.00
_cell.angle_beta   90.00
_cell.angle_gamma   90.00
#
_symmetry.space_group_name_H-M   'P 1'
#
loop_
_entity.id
_entity.type
_entity.pdbx_description
1 polymer ?
#
loop_
_entity_poly.entity_id
_entity_poly.type
_entity_poly.pdbx_seq_one_letter_code
_entity_poly.pdbx_strand_id
1 'polypeptide(L)'
;VRWITSVSVVGITIITAALVVLVAAFNGIEKIVAELYSDYDAAVTIRSSKGKTFNENTVSLASLNKIPGIQSTSRAVEEIVVLKRDKKWVNAHMVGVDSNYLAACKIDSHIVEGKAKFSIGKEDCGIIGATLLDKLEGYISELNGGQELMIYTPLRDAPMVFHKSPFKVTPLWISGKMNYNRDVNENELLVPLEFARGQLDYDSAITAIYVSLKPETDAEVVRDQIKSKLGSNFVVKTAAEKNELIFKTAKTEKKILVFILAFIFVLAAFNLIASINMLYNEKSENLQTLYRIGITQKAIFKIFFFEGLLIASRGIFFGLIIGIAVCLLQLQFSLLEMPNAMGKAF
;
A
#
# COMPACT_ATOMS: atom_id res chain seq x y z
N VAL A 1 19.94 -3.28 47.33
CA VAL A 1 18.51 -2.99 47.02
C VAL A 1 18.39 -2.02 45.85
N ARG A 2 18.91 -0.78 45.93
CA ARG A 2 18.75 0.25 44.90
C ARG A 2 19.27 -0.18 43.51
N TRP A 3 20.40 -0.90 43.43
CA TRP A 3 21.00 -1.34 42.18
C TRP A 3 20.13 -2.37 41.42
N ILE A 4 19.60 -3.37 42.13
CA ILE A 4 18.79 -4.44 41.57
C ILE A 4 17.49 -3.87 40.98
N THR A 5 16.80 -3.05 41.75
CA THR A 5 15.57 -2.37 41.32
C THR A 5 15.84 -1.48 40.10
N SER A 6 16.98 -0.76 40.06
CA SER A 6 17.34 0.10 38.94
C SER A 6 17.60 -0.71 37.67
N VAL A 7 18.30 -1.85 37.73
CA VAL A 7 18.55 -2.75 36.59
C VAL A 7 17.22 -3.24 35.99
N SER A 8 16.26 -3.61 36.85
CA SER A 8 14.96 -4.08 36.42
C SER A 8 14.12 -3.00 35.78
N VAL A 9 14.13 -1.78 36.36
CA VAL A 9 13.46 -0.60 35.75
C VAL A 9 14.05 -0.31 34.38
N VAL A 10 15.39 -0.31 34.23
CA VAL A 10 16.07 -0.09 32.94
C VAL A 10 15.69 -1.17 31.95
N GLY A 11 15.69 -2.45 32.34
CA GLY A 11 15.28 -3.56 31.47
C GLY A 11 13.85 -3.40 30.95
N ILE A 12 12.89 -3.11 31.83
CA ILE A 12 11.49 -2.87 31.43
C ILE A 12 11.38 -1.60 30.55
N THR A 13 12.14 -0.56 30.86
CA THR A 13 12.19 0.68 30.06
C THR A 13 12.62 0.40 28.63
N ILE A 14 13.71 -0.33 28.44
CA ILE A 14 14.22 -0.69 27.09
C ILE A 14 13.20 -1.53 26.34
N ILE A 15 12.63 -2.55 26.98
CA ILE A 15 11.60 -3.41 26.37
C ILE A 15 10.38 -2.57 25.95
N THR A 16 9.88 -1.73 26.84
CA THR A 16 8.70 -0.89 26.52
C THR A 16 8.99 0.11 25.42
N ALA A 17 10.16 0.76 25.41
CA ALA A 17 10.55 1.67 24.35
C ALA A 17 10.66 0.94 23.00
N ALA A 18 11.29 -0.23 22.97
CA ALA A 18 11.38 -1.06 21.77
C ALA A 18 9.99 -1.48 21.23
N LEU A 19 9.06 -1.85 22.12
CA LEU A 19 7.68 -2.17 21.75
C LEU A 19 6.97 -0.99 21.08
N VAL A 20 7.09 0.21 21.65
CA VAL A 20 6.48 1.43 21.10
C VAL A 20 7.02 1.73 19.72
N VAL A 21 8.35 1.72 19.55
CA VAL A 21 9.00 1.98 18.25
C VAL A 21 8.60 0.94 17.22
N LEU A 22 8.57 -0.35 17.60
CA LEU A 22 8.22 -1.43 16.69
C LEU A 22 6.77 -1.32 16.19
N VAL A 23 5.81 -1.06 17.09
CA VAL A 23 4.39 -0.86 16.74
C VAL A 23 4.22 0.37 15.85
N ALA A 24 4.88 1.48 16.18
CA ALA A 24 4.83 2.71 15.38
C ALA A 24 5.38 2.49 13.96
N ALA A 25 6.54 1.83 13.84
CA ALA A 25 7.16 1.53 12.56
C ALA A 25 6.25 0.66 11.67
N PHE A 26 5.65 -0.40 12.22
CA PHE A 26 4.75 -1.25 11.44
C PHE A 26 3.46 -0.55 11.01
N ASN A 27 2.86 0.26 11.87
CA ASN A 27 1.70 1.06 11.49
C ASN A 27 2.06 2.10 10.41
N GLY A 28 3.26 2.66 10.47
CA GLY A 28 3.79 3.56 9.45
C GLY A 28 3.93 2.86 8.09
N ILE A 29 4.54 1.68 8.07
CA ILE A 29 4.70 0.87 6.84
C ILE A 29 3.33 0.49 6.26
N GLU A 30 2.39 0.01 7.09
CA GLU A 30 1.03 -0.36 6.65
C GLU A 30 0.33 0.83 5.97
N LYS A 31 0.45 2.03 6.55
CA LYS A 31 -0.12 3.26 6.00
C LYS A 31 0.52 3.64 4.66
N ILE A 32 1.86 3.62 4.56
CA ILE A 32 2.57 3.93 3.31
C ILE A 32 2.22 2.94 2.20
N VAL A 33 2.17 1.64 2.50
CA VAL A 33 1.76 0.63 1.53
C VAL A 33 0.33 0.88 1.06
N ALA A 34 -0.60 1.18 1.98
CA ALA A 34 -1.97 1.51 1.61
C ALA A 34 -2.05 2.75 0.71
N GLU A 35 -1.32 3.83 1.02
CA GLU A 35 -1.27 5.05 0.22
C GLU A 35 -0.69 4.81 -1.18
N LEU A 36 0.43 4.08 -1.29
CA LEU A 36 1.08 3.78 -2.56
C LEU A 36 0.18 3.02 -3.55
N TYR A 37 -0.72 2.18 -3.05
CA TYR A 37 -1.65 1.42 -3.90
C TYR A 37 -3.01 2.12 -4.06
N SER A 38 -3.42 2.97 -3.12
CA SER A 38 -4.71 3.67 -3.19
C SER A 38 -4.72 4.85 -4.14
N ASP A 39 -3.59 5.48 -4.40
CA ASP A 39 -3.53 6.67 -5.26
C ASP A 39 -3.61 6.32 -6.75
N TYR A 40 -3.11 5.15 -7.15
CA TYR A 40 -3.19 4.70 -8.55
C TYR A 40 -4.38 3.80 -8.82
N ASP A 41 -4.59 2.76 -8.00
CA ASP A 41 -5.65 1.79 -8.22
C ASP A 41 -7.03 2.38 -7.93
N ALA A 42 -7.98 2.10 -8.81
CA ALA A 42 -9.38 2.42 -8.53
C ALA A 42 -9.84 1.68 -7.26
N ALA A 43 -10.57 2.38 -6.38
CA ALA A 43 -11.04 1.82 -5.12
C ALA A 43 -11.86 0.53 -5.30
N VAL A 44 -12.66 0.47 -6.37
CA VAL A 44 -13.38 -0.73 -6.78
C VAL A 44 -13.26 -0.92 -8.29
N THR A 45 -12.99 -2.15 -8.73
CA THR A 45 -12.89 -2.53 -10.15
C THR A 45 -13.99 -3.55 -10.47
N ILE A 46 -14.69 -3.33 -11.58
CA ILE A 46 -15.73 -4.22 -12.11
C ILE A 46 -15.23 -4.83 -13.41
N ARG A 47 -15.23 -6.16 -13.50
CA ARG A 47 -14.85 -6.91 -14.72
C ARG A 47 -15.89 -7.97 -15.05
N SER A 48 -15.91 -8.47 -16.28
CA SER A 48 -16.75 -9.60 -16.64
C SER A 48 -16.33 -10.86 -15.88
N SER A 49 -17.30 -11.68 -15.46
CA SER A 49 -17.03 -13.03 -14.95
C SER A 49 -16.75 -14.03 -16.06
N LYS A 50 -17.18 -13.73 -17.30
CA LYS A 50 -17.01 -14.59 -18.48
C LYS A 50 -16.29 -13.80 -19.58
N GLY A 51 -15.07 -14.20 -19.88
CA GLY A 51 -14.25 -13.54 -20.89
C GLY A 51 -13.54 -12.28 -20.38
N LYS A 52 -12.69 -11.69 -21.25
CA LYS A 52 -11.87 -10.54 -20.92
C LYS A 52 -12.60 -9.21 -21.11
N THR A 53 -13.55 -9.18 -22.03
CA THR A 53 -14.27 -7.96 -22.42
C THR A 53 -15.77 -8.10 -22.23
N PHE A 54 -16.46 -6.97 -22.12
CA PHE A 54 -17.91 -6.86 -22.14
C PHE A 54 -18.32 -5.55 -22.81
N ASN A 55 -19.56 -5.49 -23.30
CA ASN A 55 -20.07 -4.27 -23.95
C ASN A 55 -20.32 -3.19 -22.88
N GLU A 56 -19.84 -1.98 -23.11
CA GLU A 56 -19.96 -0.86 -22.17
C GLU A 56 -21.42 -0.51 -21.81
N ASN A 57 -22.36 -0.77 -22.71
CA ASN A 57 -23.79 -0.51 -22.48
C ASN A 57 -24.45 -1.54 -21.55
N THR A 58 -23.76 -2.66 -21.22
CA THR A 58 -24.29 -3.66 -20.30
C THR A 58 -24.39 -3.13 -18.87
N VAL A 59 -23.53 -2.18 -18.51
CA VAL A 59 -23.50 -1.56 -17.17
C VAL A 59 -23.73 -0.06 -17.30
N SER A 60 -24.84 0.42 -16.79
CA SER A 60 -25.15 1.84 -16.78
C SER A 60 -24.30 2.59 -15.74
N LEU A 61 -23.30 3.38 -16.21
CA LEU A 61 -22.47 4.24 -15.36
C LEU A 61 -23.33 5.24 -14.56
N ALA A 62 -24.38 5.78 -15.19
CA ALA A 62 -25.31 6.70 -14.52
C ALA A 62 -26.01 6.03 -13.32
N SER A 63 -26.27 4.72 -13.39
CA SER A 63 -26.85 3.96 -12.30
C SER A 63 -25.86 3.65 -11.19
N LEU A 64 -24.58 3.47 -11.52
CA LEU A 64 -23.51 3.30 -10.54
C LEU A 64 -23.22 4.60 -9.79
N ASN A 65 -23.14 5.72 -10.48
CA ASN A 65 -22.89 7.04 -9.89
C ASN A 65 -23.98 7.51 -8.89
N LYS A 66 -25.16 6.84 -8.88
CA LYS A 66 -26.20 7.09 -7.88
C LYS A 66 -25.96 6.35 -6.54
N ILE A 67 -25.01 5.44 -6.48
CA ILE A 67 -24.69 4.71 -5.25
C ILE A 67 -23.97 5.68 -4.30
N PRO A 68 -24.43 5.81 -3.02
CA PRO A 68 -23.78 6.67 -2.05
C PRO A 68 -22.31 6.27 -1.85
N GLY A 69 -21.44 7.30 -1.79
CA GLY A 69 -19.99 7.09 -1.62
C GLY A 69 -19.21 7.00 -2.93
N ILE A 70 -19.84 6.80 -4.08
CA ILE A 70 -19.14 6.86 -5.37
C ILE A 70 -18.90 8.33 -5.74
N GLN A 71 -17.65 8.62 -6.13
CA GLN A 71 -17.24 9.94 -6.62
C GLN A 71 -17.32 10.00 -8.14
N SER A 72 -16.74 9.02 -8.83
CA SER A 72 -16.75 8.94 -10.29
C SER A 72 -16.60 7.49 -10.75
N THR A 73 -16.97 7.26 -12.01
CA THR A 73 -16.73 5.97 -12.69
C THR A 73 -16.07 6.25 -14.03
N SER A 74 -15.12 5.36 -14.39
CA SER A 74 -14.38 5.43 -15.65
C SER A 74 -14.38 4.09 -16.35
N ARG A 75 -14.49 4.12 -17.67
CA ARG A 75 -14.30 2.92 -18.50
C ARG A 75 -12.82 2.65 -18.66
N ALA A 76 -12.45 1.39 -18.74
CA ALA A 76 -11.07 0.99 -18.96
C ALA A 76 -10.96 -0.16 -19.99
N VAL A 77 -9.90 -0.06 -20.79
CA VAL A 77 -9.45 -1.12 -21.70
C VAL A 77 -8.00 -1.45 -21.34
N GLU A 78 -7.78 -2.66 -20.86
CA GLU A 78 -6.47 -3.14 -20.41
C GLU A 78 -5.95 -4.23 -21.33
N GLU A 79 -4.68 -4.11 -21.78
CA GLU A 79 -4.00 -5.12 -22.59
C GLU A 79 -2.50 -5.09 -22.39
N ILE A 80 -1.85 -6.25 -22.51
CA ILE A 80 -0.40 -6.33 -22.53
C ILE A 80 0.06 -6.04 -23.97
N VAL A 81 0.93 -5.05 -24.09
CA VAL A 81 1.53 -4.60 -25.35
C VAL A 81 3.04 -4.63 -25.25
N VAL A 82 3.71 -4.53 -26.38
CA VAL A 82 5.16 -4.40 -26.43
C VAL A 82 5.51 -3.00 -26.91
N LEU A 83 6.27 -2.28 -26.14
CA LEU A 83 6.82 -1.00 -26.50
C LEU A 83 8.19 -1.18 -27.12
N LYS A 84 8.42 -0.43 -28.18
CA LYS A 84 9.72 -0.41 -28.87
C LYS A 84 10.21 1.01 -29.04
N ARG A 85 11.48 1.19 -28.71
CA ARG A 85 12.25 2.37 -29.06
C ARG A 85 13.63 1.93 -29.54
N ASP A 86 14.00 2.32 -30.74
CA ASP A 86 15.25 1.90 -31.37
C ASP A 86 15.43 0.36 -31.32
N LYS A 87 16.43 -0.10 -30.56
CA LYS A 87 16.71 -1.53 -30.37
C LYS A 87 16.13 -2.11 -29.07
N LYS A 88 15.48 -1.28 -28.23
CA LYS A 88 14.91 -1.69 -26.95
C LYS A 88 13.47 -2.15 -27.12
N TRP A 89 13.13 -3.26 -26.48
CA TRP A 89 11.81 -3.85 -26.45
C TRP A 89 11.42 -4.13 -25.01
N VAL A 90 10.28 -3.66 -24.56
CA VAL A 90 9.80 -3.86 -23.20
C VAL A 90 8.30 -4.14 -23.22
N ASN A 91 7.87 -5.14 -22.45
CA ASN A 91 6.45 -5.37 -22.24
C ASN A 91 5.87 -4.28 -21.36
N ALA A 92 4.68 -3.82 -21.68
CA ALA A 92 3.94 -2.85 -20.89
C ALA A 92 2.47 -3.28 -20.75
N HIS A 93 1.87 -2.90 -19.65
CA HIS A 93 0.44 -3.00 -19.44
C HIS A 93 -0.21 -1.68 -19.89
N MET A 94 -0.80 -1.68 -21.06
CA MET A 94 -1.53 -0.55 -21.61
C MET A 94 -2.91 -0.45 -20.95
N VAL A 95 -3.20 0.70 -20.36
CA VAL A 95 -4.49 1.01 -19.73
C VAL A 95 -5.10 2.21 -20.44
N GLY A 96 -6.05 1.94 -21.31
CA GLY A 96 -6.87 2.97 -21.97
C GLY A 96 -8.00 3.41 -21.05
N VAL A 97 -8.03 4.68 -20.68
CA VAL A 97 -9.02 5.23 -19.74
C VAL A 97 -9.59 6.54 -20.24
N ASP A 98 -10.76 6.92 -19.73
CA ASP A 98 -11.31 8.25 -19.95
C ASP A 98 -10.65 9.30 -19.02
N SER A 99 -10.85 10.57 -19.32
CA SER A 99 -10.25 11.68 -18.58
C SER A 99 -10.66 11.74 -17.11
N ASN A 100 -11.79 11.13 -16.74
CA ASN A 100 -12.25 11.10 -15.34
C ASN A 100 -11.29 10.30 -14.45
N TYR A 101 -10.64 9.28 -15.01
CA TYR A 101 -9.67 8.50 -14.27
C TYR A 101 -8.42 9.30 -13.88
N LEU A 102 -7.93 10.17 -14.76
CA LEU A 102 -6.76 11.01 -14.47
C LEU A 102 -6.96 11.88 -13.24
N ALA A 103 -8.15 12.47 -13.14
CA ALA A 103 -8.50 13.26 -11.95
C ALA A 103 -8.64 12.39 -10.69
N ALA A 104 -9.20 11.19 -10.85
CA ALA A 104 -9.43 10.26 -9.74
C ALA A 104 -8.14 9.69 -9.14
N CYS A 105 -7.14 9.38 -9.98
CA CYS A 105 -5.84 8.87 -9.53
C CYS A 105 -4.83 9.98 -9.19
N LYS A 106 -5.27 11.24 -9.13
CA LYS A 106 -4.43 12.41 -8.77
C LYS A 106 -3.14 12.48 -9.59
N ILE A 107 -3.21 12.16 -10.87
CA ILE A 107 -2.04 11.99 -11.75
C ILE A 107 -1.08 13.18 -11.71
N ASP A 108 -1.60 14.41 -11.64
CA ASP A 108 -0.79 15.63 -11.66
C ASP A 108 0.21 15.70 -10.49
N SER A 109 -0.13 15.11 -9.33
CA SER A 109 0.77 15.06 -8.17
C SER A 109 1.85 13.97 -8.28
N HIS A 110 1.73 13.09 -9.25
CA HIS A 110 2.63 11.96 -9.49
C HIS A 110 3.45 12.09 -10.79
N ILE A 111 3.30 13.18 -11.52
CA ILE A 111 4.14 13.47 -12.70
C ILE A 111 5.50 14.00 -12.24
N VAL A 112 6.57 13.34 -12.69
CA VAL A 112 7.97 13.76 -12.43
C VAL A 112 8.57 14.52 -13.60
N GLU A 113 8.15 14.20 -14.83
CA GLU A 113 8.62 14.89 -16.05
C GLU A 113 7.42 15.04 -17.00
N GLY A 114 7.34 16.17 -17.72
CA GLY A 114 6.27 16.44 -18.70
C GLY A 114 4.95 16.87 -18.07
N LYS A 115 3.84 16.45 -18.66
CA LYS A 115 2.47 16.81 -18.23
C LYS A 115 1.51 15.64 -18.38
N ALA A 116 0.52 15.54 -17.50
CA ALA A 116 -0.56 14.55 -17.57
C ALA A 116 -1.61 14.93 -18.64
N LYS A 117 -1.30 14.72 -19.91
CA LYS A 117 -2.21 15.02 -21.02
C LYS A 117 -2.36 13.83 -21.94
N PHE A 118 -3.57 13.56 -22.38
CA PHE A 118 -3.89 12.54 -23.38
C PHE A 118 -3.84 13.02 -24.83
N SER A 119 -3.61 14.31 -25.04
CA SER A 119 -3.47 14.88 -26.38
C SER A 119 -2.50 16.05 -26.40
N ILE A 120 -1.71 16.15 -27.47
CA ILE A 120 -0.87 17.28 -27.81
C ILE A 120 -1.24 17.69 -29.24
N GLY A 121 -1.93 18.82 -29.36
CA GLY A 121 -2.50 19.24 -30.64
C GLY A 121 -3.60 18.29 -31.12
N LYS A 122 -3.34 17.53 -32.19
CA LYS A 122 -4.26 16.52 -32.76
C LYS A 122 -3.78 15.08 -32.49
N GLU A 123 -2.62 14.91 -31.88
CA GLU A 123 -2.02 13.58 -31.67
C GLU A 123 -2.39 13.04 -30.30
N ASP A 124 -2.70 11.75 -30.26
CA ASP A 124 -2.91 11.03 -29.00
C ASP A 124 -1.60 10.86 -28.25
N CYS A 125 -1.63 11.04 -26.94
CA CYS A 125 -0.48 10.93 -26.08
C CYS A 125 -0.72 9.96 -24.95
N GLY A 126 0.37 9.29 -24.51
CA GLY A 126 0.38 8.41 -23.34
C GLY A 126 1.18 9.00 -22.18
N ILE A 127 0.90 8.49 -21.00
CA ILE A 127 1.64 8.76 -19.76
C ILE A 127 2.26 7.45 -19.32
N ILE A 128 3.57 7.42 -19.14
CA ILE A 128 4.35 6.19 -18.93
C ILE A 128 4.95 6.13 -17.54
N GLY A 129 5.06 4.94 -16.96
CA GLY A 129 5.75 4.70 -15.72
C GLY A 129 7.24 5.05 -15.80
N ALA A 130 7.77 5.60 -14.72
CA ALA A 130 9.14 6.15 -14.70
C ALA A 130 10.19 5.09 -15.09
N THR A 131 10.18 3.95 -14.44
CA THR A 131 11.12 2.85 -14.71
C THR A 131 10.93 2.24 -16.10
N LEU A 132 9.67 2.20 -16.59
CA LEU A 132 9.35 1.70 -17.93
C LEU A 132 9.98 2.57 -19.01
N LEU A 133 9.90 3.90 -18.87
CA LEU A 133 10.55 4.86 -19.78
C LEU A 133 12.07 4.74 -19.72
N ASP A 134 12.63 4.60 -18.50
CA ASP A 134 14.09 4.46 -18.31
C ASP A 134 14.63 3.16 -18.95
N LYS A 135 13.89 2.04 -18.87
CA LYS A 135 14.22 0.78 -19.56
C LYS A 135 14.27 0.95 -21.09
N LEU A 136 13.47 1.85 -21.63
CA LEU A 136 13.48 2.22 -23.05
C LEU A 136 14.54 3.26 -23.39
N GLU A 137 15.32 3.75 -22.40
CA GLU A 137 16.24 4.87 -22.55
C GLU A 137 15.54 6.12 -23.11
N GLY A 138 14.24 6.26 -22.77
CA GLY A 138 13.39 7.35 -23.22
C GLY A 138 13.59 8.61 -22.38
N TYR A 139 13.18 9.75 -22.93
CA TYR A 139 13.17 11.03 -22.25
C TYR A 139 11.95 11.84 -22.66
N ILE A 140 11.54 12.79 -21.84
CA ILE A 140 10.46 13.71 -22.17
C ILE A 140 11.08 15.06 -22.54
N SER A 141 10.81 15.51 -23.78
CA SER A 141 11.28 16.79 -24.24
C SER A 141 10.26 17.88 -23.94
N GLU A 142 10.64 18.90 -23.20
CA GLU A 142 9.78 20.05 -22.93
C GLU A 142 9.48 20.88 -24.19
N LEU A 143 10.40 20.87 -25.18
CA LEU A 143 10.32 21.70 -26.38
C LEU A 143 9.38 21.11 -27.46
N ASN A 144 9.29 19.78 -27.58
CA ASN A 144 8.57 19.11 -28.67
C ASN A 144 7.36 18.27 -28.20
N GLY A 145 6.96 18.40 -26.92
CA GLY A 145 5.75 17.76 -26.44
C GLY A 145 5.83 16.25 -26.19
N GLY A 146 7.02 15.66 -26.16
CA GLY A 146 7.20 14.26 -25.84
C GLY A 146 8.07 13.49 -26.82
N GLN A 147 8.25 12.19 -26.57
CA GLN A 147 8.96 11.28 -27.45
C GLN A 147 7.98 10.28 -28.05
N GLU A 148 8.20 9.94 -29.32
CA GLU A 148 7.45 8.92 -30.03
C GLU A 148 7.97 7.51 -29.66
N LEU A 149 7.07 6.63 -29.26
CA LEU A 149 7.30 5.20 -29.05
C LEU A 149 6.43 4.40 -30.01
N MET A 150 6.92 3.24 -30.45
CA MET A 150 6.12 2.28 -31.22
C MET A 150 5.45 1.28 -30.31
N ILE A 151 4.13 1.18 -30.39
CA ILE A 151 3.33 0.18 -29.67
C ILE A 151 3.02 -0.97 -30.60
N TYR A 152 3.37 -2.17 -30.17
CA TYR A 152 3.05 -3.44 -30.82
C TYR A 152 1.93 -4.12 -30.05
N THR A 153 0.75 -4.12 -30.61
CA THR A 153 -0.45 -4.73 -30.01
C THR A 153 -0.75 -6.06 -30.69
N PRO A 154 -0.87 -7.18 -29.94
CA PRO A 154 -1.18 -8.47 -30.54
C PRO A 154 -2.61 -8.48 -31.13
N LEU A 155 -2.76 -8.89 -32.37
CA LEU A 155 -4.04 -9.09 -33.01
C LEU A 155 -4.60 -10.47 -32.64
N ARG A 156 -5.78 -10.51 -32.00
CA ARG A 156 -6.37 -11.77 -31.51
C ARG A 156 -6.90 -12.68 -32.65
N ASP A 157 -7.45 -12.08 -33.69
CA ASP A 157 -8.10 -12.79 -34.80
C ASP A 157 -7.26 -12.77 -36.09
N ALA A 158 -5.95 -12.49 -35.97
CA ALA A 158 -5.08 -12.56 -37.14
C ALA A 158 -4.95 -14.02 -37.59
N PRO A 159 -5.46 -14.40 -38.75
CA PRO A 159 -5.14 -15.71 -39.31
C PRO A 159 -3.63 -15.78 -39.47
N MET A 160 -3.02 -16.92 -39.10
CA MET A 160 -1.59 -17.18 -39.34
C MET A 160 -1.34 -17.30 -40.86
N VAL A 161 -1.35 -16.18 -41.55
CA VAL A 161 -1.03 -16.08 -42.94
C VAL A 161 0.44 -15.68 -43.07
N PHE A 162 1.21 -16.48 -43.79
CA PHE A 162 2.59 -16.14 -44.16
C PHE A 162 2.60 -14.73 -44.76
N HIS A 163 3.42 -13.82 -44.18
CA HIS A 163 3.62 -12.41 -44.54
C HIS A 163 2.69 -11.36 -43.91
N LYS A 164 1.78 -11.68 -42.99
CA LYS A 164 1.12 -10.64 -42.15
C LYS A 164 1.69 -10.65 -40.74
N SER A 165 2.15 -9.49 -40.29
CA SER A 165 2.56 -9.31 -38.91
C SER A 165 1.37 -9.60 -37.96
N PRO A 166 1.53 -10.44 -36.93
CA PRO A 166 0.48 -10.69 -35.94
C PRO A 166 0.27 -9.50 -35.01
N PHE A 167 0.96 -8.40 -35.25
CA PHE A 167 0.92 -7.20 -34.43
C PHE A 167 0.44 -5.99 -35.22
N LYS A 168 -0.44 -5.21 -34.64
CA LYS A 168 -0.74 -3.84 -35.06
C LYS A 168 0.34 -2.94 -34.49
N VAL A 169 0.99 -2.13 -35.30
CA VAL A 169 2.08 -1.24 -34.90
C VAL A 169 1.61 0.20 -35.08
N THR A 170 1.62 0.96 -34.01
CA THR A 170 1.17 2.36 -34.05
C THR A 170 2.13 3.22 -33.22
N PRO A 171 2.48 4.41 -33.73
CA PRO A 171 3.24 5.39 -32.96
C PRO A 171 2.37 5.98 -31.85
N LEU A 172 2.96 6.27 -30.71
CA LEU A 172 2.36 6.99 -29.60
C LEU A 172 3.35 7.99 -29.04
N TRP A 173 2.92 9.21 -28.87
CA TRP A 173 3.69 10.25 -28.19
C TRP A 173 3.56 10.11 -26.67
N ILE A 174 4.63 10.33 -25.94
CA ILE A 174 4.63 10.30 -24.48
C ILE A 174 4.65 11.72 -23.93
N SER A 175 3.58 12.11 -23.26
CA SER A 175 3.37 13.45 -22.72
C SER A 175 3.90 13.63 -21.30
N GLY A 176 3.97 12.54 -20.52
CA GLY A 176 4.38 12.60 -19.12
C GLY A 176 4.94 11.30 -18.58
N LYS A 177 5.85 11.44 -17.62
CA LYS A 177 6.46 10.35 -16.86
C LYS A 177 5.88 10.35 -15.45
N MET A 178 5.22 9.27 -15.07
CA MET A 178 4.57 9.13 -13.77
C MET A 178 5.40 8.27 -12.81
N ASN A 179 5.29 8.60 -11.52
CA ASN A 179 5.93 7.86 -10.44
C ASN A 179 4.94 7.60 -9.29
N TYR A 180 4.51 6.36 -9.14
CA TYR A 180 3.65 5.89 -8.06
C TYR A 180 4.37 4.86 -7.20
N ASN A 181 4.09 3.59 -7.45
CA ASN A 181 4.75 2.46 -6.82
C ASN A 181 5.59 1.70 -7.86
N ARG A 182 6.38 0.73 -7.40
CA ARG A 182 7.29 -0.02 -8.27
C ARG A 182 6.56 -0.72 -9.42
N ASP A 183 5.41 -1.32 -9.16
CA ASP A 183 4.67 -2.09 -10.16
C ASP A 183 4.15 -1.20 -11.29
N VAL A 184 3.53 -0.07 -10.92
CA VAL A 184 3.09 0.96 -11.87
C VAL A 184 4.26 1.55 -12.64
N ASN A 185 5.35 1.88 -11.96
CA ASN A 185 6.51 2.49 -12.59
C ASN A 185 7.21 1.57 -13.59
N GLU A 186 7.20 0.26 -13.34
CA GLU A 186 7.86 -0.74 -14.20
C GLU A 186 7.01 -1.21 -15.37
N ASN A 187 5.68 -1.13 -15.28
CA ASN A 187 4.81 -1.83 -16.21
C ASN A 187 3.72 -0.97 -16.88
N GLU A 188 3.29 0.15 -16.29
CA GLU A 188 2.07 0.82 -16.71
C GLU A 188 2.29 1.89 -17.80
N LEU A 189 1.39 1.88 -18.79
CA LEU A 189 1.25 2.88 -19.83
C LEU A 189 -0.22 3.32 -19.89
N LEU A 190 -0.52 4.55 -19.46
CA LEU A 190 -1.85 5.14 -19.58
C LEU A 190 -2.02 5.80 -20.94
N VAL A 191 -3.13 5.51 -21.61
CA VAL A 191 -3.48 6.07 -22.94
C VAL A 191 -4.95 6.51 -22.96
N PRO A 192 -5.37 7.35 -23.93
CA PRO A 192 -6.78 7.62 -24.16
C PRO A 192 -7.58 6.34 -24.40
N LEU A 193 -8.80 6.24 -23.89
CA LEU A 193 -9.68 5.10 -24.06
C LEU A 193 -9.89 4.77 -25.55
N GLU A 194 -10.14 5.79 -26.36
CA GLU A 194 -10.39 5.62 -27.78
C GLU A 194 -9.15 5.14 -28.55
N PHE A 195 -7.95 5.59 -28.16
CA PHE A 195 -6.71 5.05 -28.69
C PHE A 195 -6.57 3.55 -28.40
N ALA A 196 -6.79 3.12 -27.15
CA ALA A 196 -6.73 1.72 -26.77
C ALA A 196 -7.77 0.87 -27.51
N ARG A 197 -9.00 1.37 -27.67
CA ARG A 197 -10.04 0.73 -28.46
C ARG A 197 -9.62 0.56 -29.93
N GLY A 198 -9.09 1.63 -30.51
CA GLY A 198 -8.58 1.59 -31.87
C GLY A 198 -7.44 0.59 -32.08
N GLN A 199 -6.57 0.43 -31.07
CA GLN A 199 -5.48 -0.55 -31.12
C GLN A 199 -5.99 -2.00 -31.13
N LEU A 200 -7.06 -2.29 -30.42
CA LEU A 200 -7.58 -3.65 -30.18
C LEU A 200 -8.77 -4.00 -31.09
N ASP A 201 -9.16 -3.07 -31.96
CA ASP A 201 -10.37 -3.16 -32.78
C ASP A 201 -11.63 -3.42 -31.91
N TYR A 202 -11.73 -2.72 -30.77
CA TYR A 202 -12.85 -2.77 -29.86
C TYR A 202 -13.81 -1.59 -30.13
N ASP A 203 -14.97 -1.85 -30.74
CA ASP A 203 -15.95 -0.77 -31.00
C ASP A 203 -16.53 -0.21 -29.69
N SER A 204 -17.24 -1.05 -28.95
CA SER A 204 -17.91 -0.70 -27.70
C SER A 204 -17.53 -1.63 -26.53
N ALA A 205 -16.49 -2.44 -26.74
CA ALA A 205 -16.02 -3.36 -25.71
C ALA A 205 -15.06 -2.67 -24.76
N ILE A 206 -15.18 -3.01 -23.48
CA ILE A 206 -14.28 -2.59 -22.41
C ILE A 206 -13.85 -3.81 -21.59
N THR A 207 -12.73 -3.71 -20.90
CA THR A 207 -12.24 -4.79 -20.03
C THR A 207 -12.61 -4.61 -18.58
N ALA A 208 -12.77 -3.35 -18.14
CA ALA A 208 -13.11 -3.00 -16.76
C ALA A 208 -13.88 -1.68 -16.65
N ILE A 209 -14.55 -1.50 -15.54
CA ILE A 209 -15.03 -0.19 -15.06
C ILE A 209 -14.32 0.08 -13.73
N TYR A 210 -13.69 1.23 -13.65
CA TYR A 210 -13.03 1.75 -12.47
C TYR A 210 -13.98 2.67 -11.70
N VAL A 211 -14.08 2.44 -10.39
CA VAL A 211 -14.94 3.22 -9.50
C VAL A 211 -14.06 3.90 -8.46
N SER A 212 -14.12 5.22 -8.44
CA SER A 212 -13.45 6.04 -7.44
C SER A 212 -14.45 6.43 -6.35
N LEU A 213 -14.00 6.42 -5.12
CA LEU A 213 -14.82 6.69 -3.95
C LEU A 213 -14.52 8.07 -3.35
N LYS A 214 -15.50 8.62 -2.68
CA LYS A 214 -15.31 9.82 -1.85
C LYS A 214 -14.43 9.47 -0.64
N PRO A 215 -13.67 10.44 -0.09
CA PRO A 215 -12.92 10.23 1.15
C PRO A 215 -13.79 9.60 2.25
N GLU A 216 -13.17 8.75 3.07
CA GLU A 216 -13.82 8.06 4.21
C GLU A 216 -14.93 7.05 3.85
N THR A 217 -15.13 6.75 2.56
CA THR A 217 -16.10 5.73 2.13
C THR A 217 -15.48 4.34 2.21
N ASP A 218 -16.18 3.40 2.85
CA ASP A 218 -15.76 2.01 2.92
C ASP A 218 -15.94 1.31 1.56
N ALA A 219 -14.82 0.88 0.96
CA ALA A 219 -14.80 0.22 -0.34
C ALA A 219 -15.49 -1.15 -0.32
N GLU A 220 -15.48 -1.86 0.80
CA GLU A 220 -16.13 -3.16 0.92
C GLU A 220 -17.66 -3.02 0.88
N VAL A 221 -18.21 -2.02 1.55
CA VAL A 221 -19.63 -1.72 1.53
C VAL A 221 -20.10 -1.37 0.12
N VAL A 222 -19.36 -0.51 -0.57
CA VAL A 222 -19.70 -0.11 -1.96
C VAL A 222 -19.55 -1.27 -2.92
N ARG A 223 -18.50 -2.11 -2.78
CA ARG A 223 -18.33 -3.35 -3.56
C ARG A 223 -19.56 -4.25 -3.43
N ASP A 224 -20.07 -4.47 -2.22
CA ASP A 224 -21.21 -5.35 -1.98
C ASP A 224 -22.51 -4.79 -2.55
N GLN A 225 -22.69 -3.46 -2.48
CA GLN A 225 -23.82 -2.78 -3.15
C GLN A 225 -23.75 -2.91 -4.67
N ILE A 226 -22.58 -2.73 -5.28
CA ILE A 226 -22.36 -2.91 -6.72
C ILE A 226 -22.62 -4.37 -7.09
N LYS A 227 -22.06 -5.32 -6.35
CA LYS A 227 -22.20 -6.76 -6.58
C LYS A 227 -23.65 -7.22 -6.52
N SER A 228 -24.42 -6.72 -5.55
CA SER A 228 -25.85 -7.03 -5.43
C SER A 228 -26.67 -6.49 -6.61
N LYS A 229 -26.25 -5.34 -7.18
CA LYS A 229 -26.92 -4.69 -8.31
C LYS A 229 -26.60 -5.33 -9.66
N LEU A 230 -25.35 -5.76 -9.87
CA LEU A 230 -24.87 -6.30 -11.15
C LEU A 230 -25.01 -7.84 -11.25
N GLY A 231 -25.19 -8.52 -10.12
CA GLY A 231 -25.34 -9.97 -10.05
C GLY A 231 -24.05 -10.74 -10.36
N SER A 232 -24.17 -12.03 -10.66
CA SER A 232 -23.04 -12.97 -10.83
C SER A 232 -22.30 -12.86 -12.17
N ASN A 233 -22.80 -12.06 -13.11
CA ASN A 233 -22.16 -11.85 -14.40
C ASN A 233 -20.91 -10.98 -14.34
N PHE A 234 -20.70 -10.31 -13.21
CA PHE A 234 -19.57 -9.42 -13.00
C PHE A 234 -18.79 -9.82 -11.74
N VAL A 235 -17.48 -9.70 -11.83
CA VAL A 235 -16.56 -9.80 -10.71
C VAL A 235 -16.25 -8.38 -10.25
N VAL A 236 -16.62 -8.08 -9.00
CA VAL A 236 -16.40 -6.78 -8.37
C VAL A 236 -15.37 -6.97 -7.27
N LYS A 237 -14.23 -6.27 -7.37
CA LYS A 237 -13.12 -6.35 -6.41
C LYS A 237 -12.72 -4.97 -5.92
N THR A 238 -12.37 -4.87 -4.64
CA THR A 238 -11.69 -3.69 -4.10
C THR A 238 -10.22 -3.67 -4.52
N ALA A 239 -9.54 -2.52 -4.39
CA ALA A 239 -8.10 -2.40 -4.61
C ALA A 239 -7.31 -3.38 -3.73
N ALA A 240 -7.74 -3.59 -2.47
CA ALA A 240 -7.14 -4.57 -1.56
C ALA A 240 -7.32 -6.02 -2.04
N GLU A 241 -8.48 -6.37 -2.61
CA GLU A 241 -8.73 -7.70 -3.17
C GLU A 241 -8.04 -7.90 -4.53
N LYS A 242 -7.83 -6.83 -5.33
CA LYS A 242 -7.03 -6.86 -6.55
C LYS A 242 -5.57 -7.18 -6.23
N ASN A 243 -5.05 -6.54 -5.18
CA ASN A 243 -3.68 -6.68 -4.70
C ASN A 243 -3.58 -7.62 -3.49
N GLU A 244 -4.41 -8.69 -3.46
CA GLU A 244 -4.57 -9.60 -2.32
C GLU A 244 -3.23 -10.13 -1.78
N LEU A 245 -2.28 -10.44 -2.66
CA LEU A 245 -0.98 -10.95 -2.25
C LEU A 245 -0.24 -9.98 -1.34
N ILE A 246 -0.21 -8.70 -1.69
CA ILE A 246 0.49 -7.65 -0.95
C ILE A 246 -0.20 -7.40 0.40
N PHE A 247 -1.52 -7.20 0.38
CA PHE A 247 -2.29 -6.99 1.61
C PHE A 247 -2.31 -8.22 2.52
N LYS A 248 -2.32 -9.43 1.96
CA LYS A 248 -2.23 -10.68 2.72
C LYS A 248 -0.86 -10.86 3.36
N THR A 249 0.21 -10.49 2.67
CA THR A 249 1.57 -10.48 3.22
C THR A 249 1.66 -9.50 4.38
N ALA A 250 1.20 -8.27 4.22
CA ALA A 250 1.17 -7.28 5.30
C ALA A 250 0.37 -7.75 6.53
N LYS A 251 -0.81 -8.37 6.31
CA LYS A 251 -1.59 -8.98 7.41
C LYS A 251 -0.86 -10.13 8.10
N THR A 252 -0.10 -10.92 7.37
CA THR A 252 0.68 -12.03 7.92
C THR A 252 1.86 -11.50 8.73
N GLU A 253 2.57 -10.51 8.23
CA GLU A 253 3.63 -9.81 8.94
C GLU A 253 3.12 -9.20 10.26
N LYS A 254 1.94 -8.59 10.25
CA LYS A 254 1.30 -8.07 11.46
C LYS A 254 1.01 -9.16 12.50
N LYS A 255 0.58 -10.35 12.08
CA LYS A 255 0.38 -11.50 12.98
C LYS A 255 1.70 -11.98 13.60
N ILE A 256 2.77 -12.05 12.79
CA ILE A 256 4.12 -12.41 13.27
C ILE A 256 4.59 -11.38 14.28
N LEU A 257 4.37 -10.09 14.01
CA LEU A 257 4.69 -9.00 14.92
C LEU A 257 3.98 -9.18 16.28
N VAL A 258 2.66 -9.43 16.27
CA VAL A 258 1.91 -9.66 17.52
C VAL A 258 2.48 -10.83 18.30
N PHE A 259 2.91 -11.91 17.62
CA PHE A 259 3.55 -13.04 18.26
C PHE A 259 4.90 -12.66 18.90
N ILE A 260 5.74 -11.89 18.20
CA ILE A 260 7.01 -11.37 18.72
C ILE A 260 6.75 -10.48 19.94
N LEU A 261 5.76 -9.58 19.88
CA LEU A 261 5.38 -8.70 20.99
C LEU A 261 4.95 -9.51 22.21
N ALA A 262 4.14 -10.56 22.01
CA ALA A 262 3.75 -11.46 23.10
C ALA A 262 4.95 -12.15 23.74
N PHE A 263 5.92 -12.61 22.93
CA PHE A 263 7.14 -13.22 23.43
C PHE A 263 8.01 -12.25 24.23
N ILE A 264 8.16 -11.01 23.74
CA ILE A 264 8.89 -9.96 24.46
C ILE A 264 8.19 -9.63 25.78
N PHE A 265 6.86 -9.60 25.80
CA PHE A 265 6.10 -9.40 27.03
C PHE A 265 6.35 -10.50 28.05
N VAL A 266 6.42 -11.76 27.62
CA VAL A 266 6.76 -12.89 28.48
C VAL A 266 8.18 -12.74 29.06
N LEU A 267 9.16 -12.31 28.24
CA LEU A 267 10.52 -12.04 28.73
C LEU A 267 10.54 -10.90 29.76
N ALA A 268 9.76 -9.85 29.58
CA ALA A 268 9.62 -8.76 30.54
C ALA A 268 9.03 -9.25 31.88
N ALA A 269 8.03 -10.14 31.82
CA ALA A 269 7.44 -10.75 33.00
C ALA A 269 8.46 -11.62 33.78
N PHE A 270 9.28 -12.41 33.07
CA PHE A 270 10.35 -13.18 33.70
C PHE A 270 11.40 -12.29 34.37
N ASN A 271 11.79 -11.19 33.73
CA ASN A 271 12.72 -10.21 34.32
C ASN A 271 12.14 -9.61 35.62
N LEU A 272 10.84 -9.29 35.63
CA LEU A 272 10.17 -8.77 36.81
C LEU A 272 10.14 -9.81 37.94
N ILE A 273 9.79 -11.09 37.62
CA ILE A 273 9.75 -12.19 38.60
C ILE A 273 11.14 -12.43 39.18
N ALA A 274 12.19 -12.48 38.35
CA ALA A 274 13.56 -12.65 38.81
C ALA A 274 13.98 -11.53 39.76
N SER A 275 13.61 -10.30 39.44
CA SER A 275 13.87 -9.11 40.29
C SER A 275 13.17 -9.19 41.62
N ILE A 276 11.90 -9.58 41.66
CA ILE A 276 11.14 -9.76 42.90
C ILE A 276 11.73 -10.87 43.76
N ASN A 277 12.14 -12.01 43.14
CA ASN A 277 12.78 -13.12 43.86
C ASN A 277 14.11 -12.69 44.50
N MET A 278 14.92 -11.92 43.77
CA MET A 278 16.19 -11.42 44.30
C MET A 278 15.95 -10.46 45.45
N LEU A 279 14.97 -9.58 45.33
CA LEU A 279 14.56 -8.66 46.40
C LEU A 279 14.04 -9.41 47.65
N TYR A 280 13.27 -10.48 47.44
CA TYR A 280 12.79 -11.38 48.48
C TYR A 280 13.95 -12.01 49.25
N ASN A 281 14.93 -12.58 48.56
CA ASN A 281 16.10 -13.20 49.18
C ASN A 281 16.95 -12.23 49.96
N GLU A 282 17.17 -11.03 49.44
CA GLU A 282 17.92 -9.95 50.13
C GLU A 282 17.23 -9.45 51.43
N LYS A 283 15.90 -9.51 51.45
CA LYS A 283 15.09 -9.09 52.57
C LYS A 283 14.68 -10.22 53.53
N SER A 284 15.15 -11.45 53.27
CA SER A 284 14.69 -12.69 53.96
C SER A 284 14.81 -12.58 55.49
N GLU A 285 15.92 -12.04 56.04
CA GLU A 285 16.11 -11.85 57.50
C GLU A 285 15.11 -10.90 58.10
N ASN A 286 14.84 -9.76 57.40
CA ASN A 286 13.85 -8.81 57.84
C ASN A 286 12.42 -9.38 57.80
N LEU A 287 12.14 -10.25 56.82
CA LEU A 287 10.85 -10.95 56.67
C LEU A 287 10.64 -11.96 57.80
N GLN A 288 11.68 -12.67 58.27
CA GLN A 288 11.57 -13.55 59.43
C GLN A 288 11.25 -12.82 60.71
N THR A 289 11.81 -11.60 60.88
CA THR A 289 11.49 -10.74 62.01
C THR A 289 10.02 -10.26 61.96
N LEU A 290 9.54 -9.85 60.78
CA LEU A 290 8.15 -9.47 60.56
C LEU A 290 7.17 -10.62 60.81
N TYR A 291 7.57 -11.84 60.46
CA TYR A 291 6.78 -13.06 60.68
C TYR A 291 6.67 -13.37 62.19
N ARG A 292 7.76 -13.20 62.93
CA ARG A 292 7.78 -13.41 64.41
C ARG A 292 6.92 -12.39 65.16
N ILE A 293 6.69 -11.17 64.60
CA ILE A 293 5.82 -10.14 65.13
C ILE A 293 4.34 -10.39 64.80
N GLY A 294 4.03 -11.43 63.97
CA GLY A 294 2.67 -11.85 63.64
C GLY A 294 2.12 -11.34 62.32
N ILE A 295 2.95 -10.84 61.42
CA ILE A 295 2.52 -10.45 60.06
C ILE A 295 2.17 -11.69 59.26
N THR A 296 1.01 -11.68 58.60
CA THR A 296 0.52 -12.81 57.79
C THR A 296 1.26 -12.91 56.45
N GLN A 297 1.40 -14.13 55.93
CA GLN A 297 1.99 -14.40 54.58
C GLN A 297 1.28 -13.59 53.49
N LYS A 298 -0.04 -13.39 53.58
CA LYS A 298 -0.80 -12.57 52.64
C LYS A 298 -0.39 -11.11 52.62
N ALA A 299 -0.02 -10.56 53.80
CA ALA A 299 0.47 -9.20 53.90
C ALA A 299 1.86 -9.06 53.28
N ILE A 300 2.76 -10.04 53.49
CA ILE A 300 4.08 -10.08 52.86
C ILE A 300 3.95 -10.18 51.32
N PHE A 301 3.08 -11.06 50.82
CA PHE A 301 2.82 -11.15 49.38
C PHE A 301 2.35 -9.82 48.77
N LYS A 302 1.43 -9.13 49.44
CA LYS A 302 0.95 -7.79 48.99
C LYS A 302 2.10 -6.77 48.91
N ILE A 303 3.03 -6.78 49.85
CA ILE A 303 4.17 -5.85 49.84
C ILE A 303 5.00 -6.08 48.54
N PHE A 304 5.40 -7.32 48.27
CA PHE A 304 6.19 -7.64 47.05
C PHE A 304 5.41 -7.43 45.76
N PHE A 305 4.10 -7.68 45.76
CA PHE A 305 3.24 -7.38 44.63
C PHE A 305 3.21 -5.88 44.30
N PHE A 306 3.02 -5.02 45.30
CA PHE A 306 3.03 -3.57 45.11
C PHE A 306 4.43 -3.04 44.74
N GLU A 307 5.49 -3.63 45.28
CA GLU A 307 6.87 -3.31 44.88
C GLU A 307 7.11 -3.65 43.40
N GLY A 308 6.70 -4.84 42.98
CA GLY A 308 6.76 -5.23 41.56
C GLY A 308 5.94 -4.31 40.66
N LEU A 309 4.76 -3.93 41.07
CA LEU A 309 3.91 -2.97 40.35
C LEU A 309 4.56 -1.59 40.22
N LEU A 310 5.24 -1.10 41.28
CA LEU A 310 5.98 0.17 41.25
C LEU A 310 7.20 0.09 40.32
N ILE A 311 7.93 -1.04 40.30
CA ILE A 311 9.04 -1.24 39.41
C ILE A 311 8.54 -1.25 37.93
N ALA A 312 7.48 -2.01 37.68
CA ALA A 312 6.90 -2.11 36.35
C ALA A 312 6.36 -0.76 35.84
N SER A 313 5.59 -0.04 36.68
CA SER A 313 5.02 1.24 36.30
C SER A 313 6.07 2.30 35.98
N ARG A 314 7.15 2.37 36.77
CA ARG A 314 8.29 3.27 36.47
C ARG A 314 8.98 2.90 35.16
N GLY A 315 9.25 1.61 34.94
CA GLY A 315 9.86 1.13 33.69
C GLY A 315 9.00 1.43 32.48
N ILE A 316 7.70 1.16 32.55
CA ILE A 316 6.74 1.47 31.49
C ILE A 316 6.67 2.97 31.21
N PHE A 317 6.58 3.80 32.27
CA PHE A 317 6.51 5.25 32.12
C PHE A 317 7.72 5.84 31.39
N PHE A 318 8.93 5.47 31.81
CA PHE A 318 10.14 5.93 31.14
C PHE A 318 10.29 5.32 29.74
N GLY A 319 9.88 4.06 29.56
CA GLY A 319 9.89 3.40 28.25
C GLY A 319 8.95 4.08 27.24
N LEU A 320 7.75 4.47 27.67
CA LEU A 320 6.82 5.24 26.85
C LEU A 320 7.40 6.59 26.42
N ILE A 321 8.00 7.33 27.38
CA ILE A 321 8.61 8.63 27.07
C ILE A 321 9.73 8.48 26.04
N ILE A 322 10.64 7.51 26.24
CA ILE A 322 11.76 7.27 25.32
C ILE A 322 11.25 6.78 23.96
N GLY A 323 10.32 5.83 23.95
CA GLY A 323 9.75 5.30 22.70
C GLY A 323 9.05 6.38 21.87
N ILE A 324 8.21 7.21 22.51
CA ILE A 324 7.54 8.34 21.85
C ILE A 324 8.56 9.38 21.38
N ALA A 325 9.58 9.70 22.18
CA ALA A 325 10.63 10.63 21.79
C ALA A 325 11.39 10.16 20.55
N VAL A 326 11.74 8.86 20.46
CA VAL A 326 12.38 8.26 19.28
C VAL A 326 11.46 8.37 18.06
N CYS A 327 10.17 8.06 18.20
CA CYS A 327 9.20 8.19 17.11
C CYS A 327 9.06 9.65 16.63
N LEU A 328 9.01 10.62 17.56
CA LEU A 328 8.96 12.05 17.20
C LEU A 328 10.25 12.53 16.52
N LEU A 329 11.42 12.07 16.97
CA LEU A 329 12.70 12.37 16.32
C LEU A 329 12.72 11.80 14.89
N GLN A 330 12.22 10.59 14.69
CA GLN A 330 12.09 10.01 13.36
C GLN A 330 11.20 10.87 12.45
N LEU A 331 10.04 11.32 12.92
CA LEU A 331 9.13 12.18 12.15
C LEU A 331 9.75 13.55 11.82
N GLN A 332 10.58 14.11 12.72
CA GLN A 332 11.17 15.44 12.52
C GLN A 332 12.44 15.41 11.64
N PHE A 333 13.25 14.38 11.78
CA PHE A 333 14.56 14.29 11.12
C PHE A 333 14.60 13.30 9.96
N SER A 334 13.53 12.54 9.72
CA SER A 334 13.44 11.56 8.63
C SER A 334 14.69 10.67 8.51
N LEU A 335 15.18 10.15 9.66
CA LEU A 335 16.44 9.40 9.74
C LEU A 335 16.42 8.11 8.90
N LEU A 336 15.24 7.51 8.77
CA LEU A 336 15.01 6.33 7.94
C LEU A 336 14.06 6.73 6.81
N GLU A 337 14.57 6.83 5.60
CA GLU A 337 13.79 7.08 4.38
C GLU A 337 13.63 5.78 3.60
N MET A 338 12.44 5.56 3.04
CA MET A 338 12.26 4.47 2.08
C MET A 338 12.82 4.88 0.71
N PRO A 339 13.78 4.15 0.15
CA PRO A 339 14.46 4.55 -1.09
C PRO A 339 13.57 4.64 -2.33
N ASN A 340 12.31 4.19 -2.28
CA ASN A 340 11.39 4.18 -3.42
C ASN A 340 10.03 4.85 -3.16
N ALA A 341 9.85 5.52 -2.02
CA ALA A 341 8.58 6.14 -1.64
C ALA A 341 8.65 7.67 -1.76
N MET A 342 9.01 8.23 -2.92
CA MET A 342 9.02 9.67 -3.20
C MET A 342 9.59 10.56 -2.06
N GLY A 343 10.65 10.11 -1.35
CA GLY A 343 11.26 10.87 -0.25
C GLY A 343 10.36 11.05 0.98
N LYS A 344 9.30 10.26 1.14
CA LYS A 344 8.48 10.29 2.35
C LYS A 344 9.17 9.53 3.47
N ALA A 345 9.34 10.19 4.62
CA ALA A 345 9.81 9.57 5.85
C ALA A 345 8.70 8.71 6.49
N PHE A 346 9.12 7.68 7.24
CA PHE A 346 8.24 6.87 8.08
C PHE A 346 7.58 7.69 9.20
#